data_6bea4a071071b7bad675f3eba005a01a
#
_entry.id   6bea4a071071b7bad675f3eba005a01a
#
_cell.length_a   1.000
_cell.length_b   1.000
_cell.length_c   1.000
_cell.angle_alpha   90.00
_cell.angle_beta   90.00
_cell.angle_gamma   90.00
#
_symmetry.space_group_name_H-M   'P 1'
#
loop_
_entity.id
_entity.type
_entity.pdbx_description
1 polymer ?
#
loop_
_entity_poly.entity_id
_entity_poly.type
_entity_poly.pdbx_seq_one_letter_code
_entity_poly.pdbx_strand_id
1 'polypeptide(L)'
;MDIRTRLSLALVFVSLLSMMLLGTFAYYTSSDLLQEISLRQLDALAESKRRDLNKVYDGWEDNLRLVREIEQLRYAIRSYVENDDPQGLRTIQNTIRAITVAVKEIDKLIIFDANGEEIASFGRSKVSHSKVPVGDDVTYVGTFLSEDGPRVVMNTGVYLENLPIGGIELIMDASDVFDVTGDYTGLGKTGEAFVVMDVGEKIVVLNPLRHEVDGFFGEQIQESASGDFKTVLTQDEEIATKAQKDYRGEWVWLATRYLGRMDWGLVVKVDVSEEGKRALVLRESLFDIAVALSAFAIIGGALLGFYLARPIHELAVVVERMRHGESGLRAEVKGDDEIAYLSESLNEFLEHLEQEQRDKNA
;
A
#
# COMPACT_ATOMS: atom_id res chain seq x y z
N MET A 1 5.35 -23.53 -52.65
CA MET A 1 5.97 -22.65 -51.61
C MET A 1 7.41 -23.10 -51.49
N ASP A 2 8.35 -22.19 -51.78
CA ASP A 2 9.78 -22.54 -51.76
C ASP A 2 10.28 -22.81 -50.34
N ILE A 3 11.34 -23.65 -50.26
CA ILE A 3 12.00 -23.99 -49.00
C ILE A 3 12.37 -22.74 -48.22
N ARG A 4 12.82 -21.68 -48.90
CA ARG A 4 13.12 -20.37 -48.35
C ARG A 4 11.95 -19.79 -47.56
N THR A 5 10.76 -19.73 -48.19
CA THR A 5 9.57 -19.16 -47.59
C THR A 5 9.10 -19.98 -46.39
N ARG A 6 9.18 -21.32 -46.48
CA ARG A 6 8.80 -22.23 -45.39
C ARG A 6 9.72 -22.06 -44.17
N LEU A 7 11.04 -21.96 -44.38
CA LEU A 7 12.02 -21.81 -43.29
C LEU A 7 11.89 -20.45 -42.61
N SER A 8 11.80 -19.36 -43.40
CA SER A 8 11.58 -18.02 -42.83
C SER A 8 10.29 -17.93 -42.05
N LEU A 9 9.17 -18.46 -42.56
CA LEU A 9 7.89 -18.48 -41.86
C LEU A 9 7.95 -19.32 -40.58
N ALA A 10 8.61 -20.46 -40.61
CA ALA A 10 8.75 -21.32 -39.42
C ALA A 10 9.56 -20.60 -38.32
N LEU A 11 10.67 -19.95 -38.67
CA LEU A 11 11.49 -19.20 -37.72
C LEU A 11 10.72 -18.01 -37.11
N VAL A 12 10.03 -17.23 -37.97
CA VAL A 12 9.20 -16.10 -37.50
C VAL A 12 8.07 -16.60 -36.61
N PHE A 13 7.38 -17.67 -36.99
CA PHE A 13 6.29 -18.25 -36.21
C PHE A 13 6.75 -18.73 -34.83
N VAL A 14 7.86 -19.49 -34.77
CA VAL A 14 8.43 -19.96 -33.48
C VAL A 14 8.85 -18.79 -32.61
N SER A 15 9.49 -17.76 -33.18
CA SER A 15 9.90 -16.56 -32.45
C SER A 15 8.69 -15.79 -31.90
N LEU A 16 7.66 -15.57 -32.70
CA LEU A 16 6.44 -14.88 -32.26
C LEU A 16 5.67 -15.68 -31.21
N LEU A 17 5.57 -17.01 -31.37
CA LEU A 17 4.93 -17.87 -30.39
C LEU A 17 5.67 -17.85 -29.03
N SER A 18 7.00 -17.99 -29.07
CA SER A 18 7.84 -17.93 -27.87
C SER A 18 7.70 -16.59 -27.16
N MET A 19 7.67 -15.49 -27.92
CA MET A 19 7.50 -14.14 -27.39
C MET A 19 6.12 -13.93 -26.77
N MET A 20 5.06 -14.43 -27.41
CA MET A 20 3.70 -14.37 -26.87
C MET A 20 3.60 -15.12 -25.54
N LEU A 21 4.18 -16.30 -25.45
CA LEU A 21 4.20 -17.10 -24.21
C LEU A 21 4.98 -16.37 -23.09
N LEU A 22 6.18 -15.88 -23.43
CA LEU A 22 7.03 -15.19 -22.45
C LEU A 22 6.38 -13.87 -21.99
N GLY A 23 5.82 -13.08 -22.92
CA GLY A 23 5.15 -11.83 -22.61
C GLY A 23 3.91 -12.02 -21.73
N THR A 24 3.13 -13.06 -22.02
CA THR A 24 1.96 -13.44 -21.22
C THR A 24 2.38 -13.84 -19.81
N PHE A 25 3.37 -14.70 -19.69
CA PHE A 25 3.93 -15.13 -18.40
C PHE A 25 4.50 -13.95 -17.61
N ALA A 26 5.30 -13.10 -18.25
CA ALA A 26 5.88 -11.91 -17.62
C ALA A 26 4.81 -10.95 -17.11
N TYR A 27 3.74 -10.73 -17.89
CA TYR A 27 2.63 -9.86 -17.49
C TYR A 27 1.92 -10.38 -16.24
N TYR A 28 1.51 -11.65 -16.21
CA TYR A 28 0.82 -12.20 -15.04
C TYR A 28 1.71 -12.20 -13.80
N THR A 29 2.95 -12.70 -13.92
CA THR A 29 3.88 -12.74 -12.79
C THR A 29 4.17 -11.36 -12.24
N SER A 30 4.37 -10.35 -13.12
CA SER A 30 4.64 -8.98 -12.67
C SER A 30 3.40 -8.31 -12.07
N SER A 31 2.21 -8.58 -12.59
CA SER A 31 0.96 -8.06 -12.03
C SER A 31 0.70 -8.59 -10.63
N ASP A 32 0.87 -9.90 -10.42
CA ASP A 32 0.72 -10.54 -9.11
C ASP A 32 1.75 -9.99 -8.10
N LEU A 33 2.99 -9.83 -8.55
CA LEU A 33 4.06 -9.27 -7.71
C LEU A 33 3.78 -7.80 -7.31
N LEU A 34 3.29 -6.97 -8.25
CA LEU A 34 2.92 -5.58 -7.96
C LEU A 34 1.80 -5.53 -6.92
N GLN A 35 0.77 -6.37 -7.07
CA GLN A 35 -0.31 -6.46 -6.08
C GLN A 35 0.22 -6.85 -4.70
N GLU A 36 1.06 -7.88 -4.61
CA GLU A 36 1.65 -8.32 -3.36
C GLU A 36 2.50 -7.21 -2.69
N ILE A 37 3.33 -6.51 -3.48
CA ILE A 37 4.14 -5.39 -2.97
C ILE A 37 3.25 -4.27 -2.44
N SER A 38 2.19 -3.91 -3.16
CA SER A 38 1.25 -2.86 -2.76
C SER A 38 0.51 -3.21 -1.47
N LEU A 39 0.06 -4.45 -1.32
CA LEU A 39 -0.57 -4.92 -0.08
C LEU A 39 0.40 -4.90 1.10
N ARG A 40 1.64 -5.36 0.92
CA ARG A 40 2.68 -5.29 1.95
C ARG A 40 3.05 -3.86 2.33
N GLN A 41 3.08 -2.94 1.35
CA GLN A 41 3.32 -1.53 1.61
C GLN A 41 2.17 -0.92 2.42
N LEU A 42 0.93 -1.23 2.06
CA LEU A 42 -0.26 -0.76 2.77
C LEU A 42 -0.27 -1.27 4.22
N ASP A 43 0.09 -2.53 4.43
CA ASP A 43 0.24 -3.14 5.75
C ASP A 43 1.29 -2.43 6.61
N ALA A 44 2.47 -2.19 6.04
CA ALA A 44 3.55 -1.48 6.73
C ALA A 44 3.16 -0.04 7.09
N LEU A 45 2.39 0.64 6.22
CA LEU A 45 1.87 2.00 6.48
C LEU A 45 0.83 1.98 7.60
N ALA A 46 -0.08 1.00 7.61
CA ALA A 46 -1.06 0.83 8.67
C ALA A 46 -0.37 0.60 10.03
N GLU A 47 0.65 -0.24 10.05
CA GLU A 47 1.44 -0.49 11.25
C GLU A 47 2.23 0.74 11.72
N SER A 48 2.77 1.53 10.79
CA SER A 48 3.44 2.78 11.13
C SER A 48 2.47 3.76 11.77
N LYS A 49 1.31 3.97 11.16
CA LYS A 49 0.27 4.87 11.69
C LYS A 49 -0.30 4.39 13.03
N ARG A 50 -0.47 3.08 13.21
CA ARG A 50 -0.85 2.51 14.51
C ARG A 50 0.14 2.90 15.60
N ARG A 51 1.44 2.80 15.32
CA ARG A 51 2.48 3.19 16.28
C ARG A 51 2.46 4.69 16.58
N ASP A 52 2.21 5.51 15.56
CA ASP A 52 2.18 6.97 15.75
C ASP A 52 0.92 7.40 16.52
N LEU A 53 -0.24 6.78 16.28
CA LEU A 53 -1.44 6.98 17.10
C LEU A 53 -1.25 6.52 18.55
N ASN A 54 -0.56 5.42 18.79
CA ASN A 54 -0.22 4.99 20.15
C ASN A 54 0.71 6.00 20.85
N LYS A 55 1.66 6.63 20.14
CA LYS A 55 2.49 7.70 20.71
C LYS A 55 1.67 8.95 21.09
N VAL A 56 0.65 9.30 20.28
CA VAL A 56 -0.29 10.37 20.65
C VAL A 56 -0.98 10.04 21.96
N TYR A 57 -1.49 8.82 22.08
CA TYR A 57 -2.10 8.36 23.32
C TYR A 57 -1.11 8.38 24.52
N ASP A 58 0.12 7.89 24.31
CA ASP A 58 1.17 7.93 25.34
C ASP A 58 1.44 9.37 25.79
N GLY A 59 1.44 10.34 24.87
CA GLY A 59 1.58 11.75 25.18
C GLY A 59 0.45 12.30 26.05
N TRP A 60 -0.79 11.87 25.80
CA TRP A 60 -1.94 12.26 26.65
C TRP A 60 -1.83 11.66 28.04
N GLU A 61 -1.45 10.40 28.15
CA GLU A 61 -1.24 9.72 29.43
C GLU A 61 -0.11 10.37 30.23
N ASP A 62 1.00 10.70 29.56
CA ASP A 62 2.14 11.38 30.18
C ASP A 62 1.77 12.78 30.68
N ASN A 63 0.96 13.53 29.91
CA ASN A 63 0.44 14.83 30.36
C ASN A 63 -0.36 14.69 31.66
N LEU A 64 -1.23 13.70 31.74
CA LEU A 64 -2.04 13.46 32.96
C LEU A 64 -1.16 13.03 34.15
N ARG A 65 -0.17 12.18 33.91
CA ARG A 65 0.81 11.78 34.95
C ARG A 65 1.62 12.99 35.46
N LEU A 66 2.09 13.84 34.53
CA LEU A 66 2.83 15.06 34.90
C LEU A 66 1.98 15.98 35.75
N VAL A 67 0.70 16.19 35.40
CA VAL A 67 -0.22 17.03 36.21
C VAL A 67 -0.41 16.42 37.60
N ARG A 68 -0.59 15.10 37.70
CA ARG A 68 -0.75 14.38 38.96
C ARG A 68 0.46 14.56 39.90
N GLU A 69 1.67 14.59 39.35
CA GLU A 69 2.91 14.65 40.11
C GLU A 69 3.27 16.08 40.57
N ILE A 70 2.48 17.12 40.22
CA ILE A 70 2.73 18.50 40.67
C ILE A 70 2.54 18.58 42.18
N GLU A 71 3.64 18.68 42.90
CA GLU A 71 3.67 18.68 44.38
C GLU A 71 2.80 19.79 44.98
N GLN A 72 2.92 21.01 44.43
CA GLN A 72 2.13 22.16 44.86
C GLN A 72 0.61 21.90 44.70
N LEU A 73 0.18 21.22 43.63
CA LEU A 73 -1.21 20.88 43.39
C LEU A 73 -1.71 19.87 44.43
N ARG A 74 -0.92 18.83 44.71
CA ARG A 74 -1.26 17.81 45.69
C ARG A 74 -1.45 18.38 47.10
N TYR A 75 -0.52 19.22 47.56
CA TYR A 75 -0.66 19.88 48.85
C TYR A 75 -1.84 20.84 48.89
N ALA A 76 -2.12 21.57 47.82
CA ALA A 76 -3.26 22.47 47.74
C ALA A 76 -4.61 21.71 47.81
N ILE A 77 -4.70 20.55 47.12
CA ILE A 77 -5.89 19.68 47.16
C ILE A 77 -6.10 19.19 48.59
N ARG A 78 -5.05 18.67 49.25
CA ARG A 78 -5.13 18.20 50.64
C ARG A 78 -5.56 19.33 51.58
N SER A 79 -4.93 20.49 51.49
CA SER A 79 -5.24 21.66 52.37
C SER A 79 -6.70 22.10 52.23
N TYR A 80 -7.21 22.12 50.98
CA TYR A 80 -8.61 22.47 50.73
C TYR A 80 -9.57 21.39 51.25
N VAL A 81 -9.31 20.11 50.97
CA VAL A 81 -10.20 19.00 51.36
C VAL A 81 -10.26 18.82 52.90
N GLU A 82 -9.11 18.96 53.58
CA GLU A 82 -9.05 18.73 55.05
C GLU A 82 -9.50 19.97 55.87
N ASN A 83 -9.26 21.17 55.35
CA ASN A 83 -9.40 22.41 56.15
C ASN A 83 -10.30 23.47 55.50
N ASP A 84 -10.90 23.21 54.37
CA ASP A 84 -11.66 24.18 53.55
C ASP A 84 -10.86 25.47 53.27
N ASP A 85 -9.52 25.30 53.03
CA ASP A 85 -8.57 26.41 52.90
C ASP A 85 -8.79 27.19 51.59
N PRO A 86 -9.22 28.48 51.67
CA PRO A 86 -9.44 29.29 50.48
C PRO A 86 -8.16 29.58 49.68
N GLN A 87 -6.98 29.51 50.33
CA GLN A 87 -5.70 29.68 49.64
C GLN A 87 -5.35 28.42 48.86
N GLY A 88 -5.66 27.25 49.41
CA GLY A 88 -5.57 25.97 48.67
C GLY A 88 -6.41 25.98 47.39
N LEU A 89 -7.66 26.41 47.48
CA LEU A 89 -8.55 26.52 46.31
C LEU A 89 -8.00 27.47 45.23
N ARG A 90 -7.49 28.66 45.65
CA ARG A 90 -6.87 29.59 44.68
C ARG A 90 -5.64 29.02 44.02
N THR A 91 -4.84 28.25 44.72
CA THR A 91 -3.65 27.57 44.20
C THR A 91 -4.05 26.53 43.16
N ILE A 92 -5.07 25.71 43.46
CA ILE A 92 -5.62 24.74 42.52
C ILE A 92 -6.08 25.46 41.24
N GLN A 93 -6.94 26.47 41.36
CA GLN A 93 -7.49 27.21 40.23
C GLN A 93 -6.40 27.87 39.36
N ASN A 94 -5.38 28.46 39.97
CA ASN A 94 -4.28 29.06 39.22
C ASN A 94 -3.42 28.02 38.52
N THR A 95 -3.16 26.87 39.16
CA THR A 95 -2.35 25.80 38.62
C THR A 95 -3.05 25.14 37.40
N ILE A 96 -4.33 24.77 37.55
CA ILE A 96 -5.06 24.17 36.44
C ILE A 96 -5.21 25.12 35.25
N ARG A 97 -5.43 26.42 35.52
CA ARG A 97 -5.45 27.45 34.46
C ARG A 97 -4.11 27.54 33.74
N ALA A 98 -3.01 27.58 34.48
CA ALA A 98 -1.68 27.69 33.89
C ALA A 98 -1.35 26.50 33.01
N ILE A 99 -1.70 25.29 33.45
CA ILE A 99 -1.50 24.04 32.69
C ILE A 99 -2.33 24.04 31.40
N THR A 100 -3.65 24.29 31.52
CA THR A 100 -4.59 24.26 30.37
C THR A 100 -4.23 25.34 29.33
N VAL A 101 -3.65 26.45 29.72
CA VAL A 101 -3.17 27.50 28.79
C VAL A 101 -1.83 27.09 28.14
N ALA A 102 -0.96 26.43 28.91
CA ALA A 102 0.37 26.03 28.42
C ALA A 102 0.36 24.84 27.48
N VAL A 103 -0.52 23.88 27.73
CA VAL A 103 -0.65 22.64 26.93
C VAL A 103 -1.91 22.76 26.08
N LYS A 104 -1.73 22.99 24.77
CA LYS A 104 -2.83 23.30 23.84
C LYS A 104 -3.80 22.14 23.65
N GLU A 105 -3.31 20.93 23.78
CA GLU A 105 -4.05 19.67 23.63
C GLU A 105 -5.04 19.46 24.80
N ILE A 106 -4.83 20.13 25.94
CA ILE A 106 -5.74 20.07 27.08
C ILE A 106 -6.92 21.01 26.84
N ASP A 107 -8.08 20.47 26.57
CA ASP A 107 -9.31 21.23 26.36
C ASP A 107 -10.00 21.59 27.69
N LYS A 108 -9.92 20.70 28.71
CA LYS A 108 -10.40 20.96 30.06
C LYS A 108 -9.67 20.08 31.08
N LEU A 109 -9.40 20.66 32.27
CA LEU A 109 -8.86 19.96 33.41
C LEU A 109 -9.80 20.15 34.61
N ILE A 110 -10.11 19.06 35.30
CA ILE A 110 -11.03 19.02 36.43
C ILE A 110 -10.34 18.35 37.60
N ILE A 111 -10.47 18.92 38.78
CA ILE A 111 -9.99 18.36 40.06
C ILE A 111 -11.20 17.97 40.88
N PHE A 112 -11.19 16.75 41.40
CA PHE A 112 -12.21 16.20 42.28
C PHE A 112 -11.65 15.90 43.67
N ASP A 113 -12.51 15.91 44.67
CA ASP A 113 -12.20 15.38 45.99
C ASP A 113 -12.23 13.85 46.01
N ALA A 114 -11.95 13.25 47.18
CA ALA A 114 -11.99 11.79 47.36
C ALA A 114 -13.41 11.17 47.24
N ASN A 115 -14.46 11.98 47.30
CA ASN A 115 -15.86 11.56 47.12
C ASN A 115 -16.32 11.68 45.67
N GLY A 116 -15.49 12.26 44.80
CA GLY A 116 -15.80 12.51 43.39
C GLY A 116 -16.57 13.82 43.16
N GLU A 117 -16.57 14.74 44.13
CA GLU A 117 -17.15 16.09 43.96
C GLU A 117 -16.13 17.03 43.30
N GLU A 118 -16.57 17.81 42.34
CA GLU A 118 -15.70 18.80 41.65
C GLU A 118 -15.25 19.90 42.61
N ILE A 119 -13.94 20.02 42.80
CA ILE A 119 -13.31 21.12 43.55
C ILE A 119 -13.10 22.35 42.65
N ALA A 120 -12.58 22.14 41.48
CA ALA A 120 -12.30 23.20 40.52
C ALA A 120 -12.16 22.61 39.09
N SER A 121 -12.50 23.43 38.12
CA SER A 121 -12.24 23.10 36.69
C SER A 121 -11.84 24.35 35.91
N PHE A 122 -11.09 24.12 34.83
CA PHE A 122 -10.74 25.17 33.87
C PHE A 122 -10.62 24.54 32.45
N GLY A 123 -11.22 25.21 31.47
CA GLY A 123 -11.20 24.79 30.05
C GLY A 123 -12.48 25.13 29.33
N ARG A 124 -12.57 24.70 28.06
CA ARG A 124 -13.68 25.04 27.14
C ARG A 124 -14.70 23.90 26.98
N SER A 125 -14.25 22.65 27.10
CA SER A 125 -15.10 21.50 26.86
C SER A 125 -16.34 21.46 27.74
N LYS A 126 -17.48 21.16 27.15
CA LYS A 126 -18.75 20.91 27.84
C LYS A 126 -18.89 19.45 28.28
N VAL A 127 -17.99 18.57 27.83
CA VAL A 127 -17.96 17.19 28.27
C VAL A 127 -17.66 17.16 29.76
N SER A 128 -18.45 16.43 30.53
CA SER A 128 -18.25 16.23 31.96
C SER A 128 -18.58 14.79 32.31
N HIS A 129 -17.73 14.17 33.09
CA HIS A 129 -17.93 12.85 33.64
C HIS A 129 -18.11 12.94 35.16
N SER A 130 -19.11 12.28 35.71
CA SER A 130 -19.59 12.55 37.07
C SER A 130 -19.03 11.65 38.16
N LYS A 131 -18.09 10.74 37.88
CA LYS A 131 -17.44 9.93 38.91
C LYS A 131 -16.03 9.54 38.47
N VAL A 132 -15.04 10.01 39.20
CA VAL A 132 -13.65 9.61 39.00
C VAL A 132 -13.37 8.38 39.84
N PRO A 133 -13.01 7.22 39.25
CA PRO A 133 -12.52 6.08 40.02
C PRO A 133 -11.22 6.48 40.73
N VAL A 134 -11.14 6.18 41.99
CA VAL A 134 -9.92 6.44 42.79
C VAL A 134 -8.97 5.24 42.54
N GLY A 135 -8.29 5.28 41.41
CA GLY A 135 -7.24 4.32 41.04
C GLY A 135 -5.92 5.04 40.86
N ASP A 136 -4.80 4.37 41.10
CA ASP A 136 -3.46 4.97 40.94
C ASP A 136 -3.03 5.04 39.48
N ASP A 137 -3.60 4.18 38.63
CA ASP A 137 -3.30 4.17 37.21
C ASP A 137 -4.12 5.19 36.44
N VAL A 138 -3.54 5.68 35.33
CA VAL A 138 -4.28 6.46 34.36
C VAL A 138 -5.30 5.57 33.67
N THR A 139 -6.54 6.02 33.64
CA THR A 139 -7.64 5.29 33.04
C THR A 139 -8.23 6.08 31.87
N TYR A 140 -8.35 5.44 30.72
CA TYR A 140 -9.14 5.97 29.61
C TYR A 140 -10.62 5.77 29.93
N VAL A 141 -11.35 6.88 29.93
CA VAL A 141 -12.80 6.89 30.24
C VAL A 141 -13.63 6.71 28.99
N GLY A 142 -13.21 7.35 27.89
CA GLY A 142 -13.91 7.27 26.61
C GLY A 142 -13.60 8.41 25.68
N THR A 143 -14.14 8.31 24.47
CA THR A 143 -14.09 9.35 23.46
C THR A 143 -15.50 9.90 23.25
N PHE A 144 -15.61 11.22 23.29
CA PHE A 144 -16.86 11.95 23.15
C PHE A 144 -16.79 12.86 21.91
N LEU A 145 -17.84 12.83 21.12
CA LEU A 145 -17.96 13.70 19.95
C LEU A 145 -18.44 15.09 20.36
N SER A 146 -17.71 16.11 19.96
CA SER A 146 -18.04 17.52 20.11
C SER A 146 -18.26 18.16 18.74
N GLU A 147 -18.88 19.34 18.68
CA GLU A 147 -19.03 20.12 17.44
C GLU A 147 -17.66 20.45 16.81
N ASP A 148 -16.62 20.61 17.64
CA ASP A 148 -15.26 20.95 17.24
C ASP A 148 -14.36 19.70 17.02
N GLY A 149 -14.89 18.48 17.14
CA GLY A 149 -14.15 17.21 16.96
C GLY A 149 -14.17 16.30 18.18
N PRO A 150 -13.46 15.18 18.12
CA PRO A 150 -13.45 14.19 19.20
C PRO A 150 -12.69 14.71 20.42
N ARG A 151 -13.20 14.36 21.59
CA ARG A 151 -12.59 14.64 22.89
C ARG A 151 -12.33 13.33 23.62
N VAL A 152 -11.08 13.14 24.02
CA VAL A 152 -10.67 11.99 24.81
C VAL A 152 -10.67 12.38 26.28
N VAL A 153 -11.34 11.58 27.10
CA VAL A 153 -11.40 11.75 28.55
C VAL A 153 -10.55 10.70 29.23
N MET A 154 -9.64 11.17 30.07
CA MET A 154 -8.77 10.32 30.89
C MET A 154 -8.79 10.80 32.33
N ASN A 155 -8.68 9.88 33.27
CA ASN A 155 -8.60 10.23 34.69
C ASN A 155 -7.56 9.42 35.46
N THR A 156 -7.20 9.92 36.64
CA THR A 156 -6.33 9.24 37.60
C THR A 156 -6.62 9.71 39.03
N GLY A 157 -6.38 8.87 40.00
CA GLY A 157 -6.41 9.27 41.40
C GLY A 157 -5.18 10.09 41.77
N VAL A 158 -5.35 10.98 42.76
CA VAL A 158 -4.27 11.77 43.36
C VAL A 158 -4.01 11.29 44.79
N TYR A 159 -2.75 10.98 45.07
CA TYR A 159 -2.32 10.44 46.34
C TYR A 159 -1.26 11.34 46.99
N LEU A 160 -1.31 11.46 48.29
CA LEU A 160 -0.26 12.06 49.08
C LEU A 160 0.03 11.17 50.27
N GLU A 161 1.29 10.79 50.48
CA GLU A 161 1.71 9.84 51.54
C GLU A 161 0.91 8.50 51.54
N ASN A 162 0.59 8.01 50.34
CA ASN A 162 -0.24 6.80 50.07
C ASN A 162 -1.72 6.94 50.48
N LEU A 163 -2.19 8.15 50.81
CA LEU A 163 -3.60 8.40 51.06
C LEU A 163 -4.26 9.02 49.85
N PRO A 164 -5.42 8.54 49.38
CA PRO A 164 -6.16 9.18 48.30
C PRO A 164 -6.71 10.51 48.78
N ILE A 165 -6.36 11.59 48.09
CA ILE A 165 -6.79 12.97 48.42
C ILE A 165 -7.78 13.52 47.41
N GLY A 166 -7.94 12.86 46.25
CA GLY A 166 -8.85 13.28 45.18
C GLY A 166 -8.54 12.62 43.87
N GLY A 167 -9.02 13.22 42.79
CA GLY A 167 -8.80 12.74 41.41
C GLY A 167 -8.60 13.92 40.44
N ILE A 168 -8.03 13.59 39.29
CA ILE A 168 -7.86 14.49 38.14
C ILE A 168 -8.55 13.87 36.94
N GLU A 169 -9.35 14.64 36.23
CA GLU A 169 -9.86 14.31 34.93
C GLU A 169 -9.32 15.29 33.92
N LEU A 170 -8.80 14.75 32.83
CA LEU A 170 -8.24 15.49 31.72
C LEU A 170 -9.07 15.24 30.48
N ILE A 171 -9.56 16.29 29.85
CA ILE A 171 -10.26 16.24 28.58
C ILE A 171 -9.31 16.78 27.52
N MET A 172 -8.88 15.88 26.63
CA MET A 172 -7.94 16.19 25.56
C MET A 172 -8.68 16.48 24.27
N ASP A 173 -8.20 17.49 23.54
CA ASP A 173 -8.53 17.65 22.13
C ASP A 173 -7.77 16.59 21.32
N ALA A 174 -8.50 15.70 20.66
CA ALA A 174 -7.91 14.61 19.92
C ALA A 174 -7.49 15.02 18.48
N SER A 175 -7.33 16.30 18.20
CA SER A 175 -6.93 16.82 16.88
C SER A 175 -5.54 16.34 16.44
N ASP A 176 -4.65 15.96 17.36
CA ASP A 176 -3.35 15.35 17.05
C ASP A 176 -3.47 14.06 16.22
N VAL A 177 -4.60 13.36 16.34
CA VAL A 177 -4.95 12.22 15.49
C VAL A 177 -5.03 12.63 14.02
N PHE A 178 -5.42 13.88 13.73
CA PHE A 178 -5.56 14.39 12.37
C PHE A 178 -4.21 14.60 11.69
N ASP A 179 -3.18 14.96 12.46
CA ASP A 179 -1.83 15.07 11.92
C ASP A 179 -1.30 13.71 11.47
N VAL A 180 -1.59 12.66 12.24
CA VAL A 180 -1.20 11.29 11.88
C VAL A 180 -2.01 10.77 10.70
N THR A 181 -3.33 10.95 10.68
CA THR A 181 -4.20 10.46 9.61
C THR A 181 -4.12 11.30 8.35
N GLY A 182 -3.86 12.59 8.47
CA GLY A 182 -3.68 13.55 7.38
C GLY A 182 -2.31 13.51 6.71
N ASP A 183 -1.33 12.81 7.28
CA ASP A 183 -0.08 12.53 6.59
C ASP A 183 -0.29 11.42 5.56
N TYR A 184 -0.39 11.81 4.29
CA TYR A 184 -0.60 10.91 3.15
C TYR A 184 0.70 10.40 2.53
N THR A 185 1.85 10.58 3.19
CA THR A 185 3.14 10.08 2.70
C THR A 185 3.10 8.57 2.50
N GLY A 186 3.44 8.12 1.30
CA GLY A 186 3.41 6.72 0.92
C GLY A 186 2.04 6.16 0.51
N LEU A 187 0.95 6.91 0.69
CA LEU A 187 -0.42 6.50 0.35
C LEU A 187 -0.83 6.84 -1.09
N GLY A 188 0.06 7.45 -1.88
CA GLY A 188 -0.25 7.82 -3.26
C GLY A 188 -1.29 8.94 -3.38
N LYS A 189 -2.04 8.92 -4.48
CA LYS A 189 -3.02 9.98 -4.79
C LYS A 189 -4.39 9.70 -4.20
N THR A 190 -4.78 8.44 -4.13
CA THR A 190 -6.12 8.01 -3.69
C THR A 190 -6.11 7.44 -2.28
N GLY A 191 -4.92 7.13 -1.75
CA GLY A 191 -4.79 6.52 -0.44
C GLY A 191 -5.21 7.44 0.69
N GLU A 192 -5.78 6.87 1.72
CA GLU A 192 -6.38 7.56 2.86
C GLU A 192 -6.21 6.75 4.13
N ALA A 193 -6.08 7.45 5.26
CA ALA A 193 -6.09 6.85 6.58
C ALA A 193 -7.16 7.54 7.44
N PHE A 194 -7.94 6.75 8.16
CA PHE A 194 -8.94 7.29 9.08
C PHE A 194 -9.16 6.35 10.27
N VAL A 195 -9.61 6.95 11.37
CA VAL A 195 -9.91 6.26 12.61
C VAL A 195 -11.41 6.16 12.78
N VAL A 196 -11.88 5.00 13.24
CA VAL A 196 -13.28 4.71 13.50
C VAL A 196 -13.50 4.27 14.94
N MET A 197 -14.70 4.52 15.45
CA MET A 197 -15.14 4.11 16.78
C MET A 197 -16.54 3.54 16.71
N ASP A 198 -16.83 2.53 17.54
CA ASP A 198 -18.19 2.02 17.75
C ASP A 198 -18.95 2.90 18.75
N VAL A 199 -20.12 3.38 18.35
CA VAL A 199 -21.05 4.12 19.22
C VAL A 199 -22.39 3.37 19.21
N GLY A 200 -22.42 2.20 19.82
CA GLY A 200 -23.61 1.39 20.02
C GLY A 200 -24.31 1.01 18.72
N GLU A 201 -23.98 0.19 17.92
CA GLU A 201 -24.45 -0.25 16.59
C GLU A 201 -24.05 0.64 15.40
N LYS A 202 -23.40 1.78 15.64
CA LYS A 202 -22.99 2.71 14.59
C LYS A 202 -21.48 2.90 14.61
N ILE A 203 -20.87 2.87 13.44
CA ILE A 203 -19.46 3.19 13.29
C ILE A 203 -19.33 4.64 12.89
N VAL A 204 -18.53 5.37 13.65
CA VAL A 204 -18.33 6.81 13.50
C VAL A 204 -16.86 7.07 13.15
N VAL A 205 -16.63 7.94 12.16
CA VAL A 205 -15.30 8.40 11.79
C VAL A 205 -14.87 9.54 12.71
N LEU A 206 -13.64 9.46 13.23
CA LEU A 206 -13.12 10.40 14.21
C LEU A 206 -12.28 11.54 13.61
N ASN A 207 -11.87 11.46 12.35
CA ASN A 207 -11.06 12.45 11.65
C ASN A 207 -11.64 12.82 10.29
N PRO A 208 -11.30 14.00 9.72
CA PRO A 208 -11.72 14.39 8.38
C PRO A 208 -11.27 13.37 7.34
N LEU A 209 -12.16 13.04 6.40
CA LEU A 209 -11.86 12.18 5.28
C LEU A 209 -11.18 12.98 4.16
N ARG A 210 -10.19 12.37 3.49
CA ARG A 210 -9.40 13.02 2.44
C ARG A 210 -10.22 13.45 1.22
N HIS A 211 -11.23 12.65 0.88
CA HIS A 211 -11.97 12.77 -0.37
C HIS A 211 -13.39 13.34 -0.20
N GLU A 212 -13.77 13.72 0.98
CA GLU A 212 -15.02 14.43 1.23
C GLU A 212 -14.78 15.93 1.38
N VAL A 213 -15.63 16.72 0.69
CA VAL A 213 -15.48 18.18 0.59
C VAL A 213 -15.97 18.90 1.85
N ASP A 214 -16.85 18.30 2.63
CA ASP A 214 -17.52 18.91 3.78
C ASP A 214 -17.08 18.34 5.14
N GLY A 215 -15.88 17.78 5.20
CA GLY A 215 -15.10 17.47 6.40
C GLY A 215 -15.90 17.03 7.62
N PHE A 216 -16.44 15.83 7.62
CA PHE A 216 -17.41 15.44 8.65
C PHE A 216 -16.75 14.72 9.83
N PHE A 217 -16.88 15.30 11.02
CA PHE A 217 -16.74 14.59 12.28
C PHE A 217 -18.08 13.91 12.62
N GLY A 218 -18.03 12.63 12.92
CA GLY A 218 -19.16 11.93 13.48
C GLY A 218 -20.19 11.40 12.47
N GLU A 219 -19.91 11.43 11.17
CA GLU A 219 -20.78 10.73 10.23
C GLU A 219 -20.69 9.22 10.36
N GLN A 220 -21.86 8.60 10.27
CA GLN A 220 -22.01 7.16 10.29
C GLN A 220 -21.60 6.61 8.93
N ILE A 221 -20.66 5.69 8.91
CA ILE A 221 -20.42 4.89 7.73
C ILE A 221 -21.67 4.06 7.47
N GLN A 222 -22.28 4.19 6.29
CA GLN A 222 -23.49 3.45 5.92
C GLN A 222 -23.26 1.94 6.07
N GLU A 223 -24.29 1.23 6.47
CA GLU A 223 -24.26 -0.20 6.79
C GLU A 223 -23.73 -1.10 5.67
N SER A 224 -23.81 -0.67 4.41
CA SER A 224 -23.27 -1.38 3.25
C SER A 224 -21.72 -1.37 3.15
N ALA A 225 -21.07 -0.37 3.77
CA ALA A 225 -19.61 -0.27 3.86
C ALA A 225 -19.11 -0.71 5.25
N SER A 226 -20.02 -0.94 6.20
CA SER A 226 -19.71 -1.18 7.62
C SER A 226 -19.35 -2.62 7.96
N GLY A 227 -19.64 -3.59 7.07
CA GLY A 227 -19.41 -5.01 7.38
C GLY A 227 -17.98 -5.32 7.80
N ASP A 228 -17.01 -4.70 7.15
CA ASP A 228 -15.59 -4.95 7.37
C ASP A 228 -14.99 -4.06 8.46
N PHE A 229 -15.58 -2.89 8.74
CA PHE A 229 -15.14 -2.03 9.83
C PHE A 229 -15.52 -2.58 11.22
N LYS A 230 -16.57 -3.40 11.32
CA LYS A 230 -16.87 -4.13 12.55
C LYS A 230 -15.78 -5.13 12.90
N THR A 231 -15.17 -5.77 11.90
CA THR A 231 -14.05 -6.70 12.11
C THR A 231 -12.85 -5.99 12.72
N VAL A 232 -12.58 -4.74 12.32
CA VAL A 232 -11.49 -3.91 12.91
C VAL A 232 -11.71 -3.70 14.41
N LEU A 233 -12.96 -3.43 14.79
CA LEU A 233 -13.34 -3.15 16.16
C LEU A 233 -13.49 -4.42 17.03
N THR A 234 -13.41 -5.61 16.41
CA THR A 234 -13.46 -6.91 17.11
C THR A 234 -12.07 -7.50 17.41
N GLN A 235 -11.02 -6.70 17.36
CA GLN A 235 -9.63 -7.08 17.67
C GLN A 235 -8.90 -7.92 16.61
N ASP A 236 -9.47 -8.07 15.43
CA ASP A 236 -8.80 -8.75 14.33
C ASP A 236 -7.98 -7.75 13.50
N GLU A 237 -6.67 -7.98 13.44
CA GLU A 237 -5.79 -7.31 12.49
C GLU A 237 -5.98 -7.96 11.13
N GLU A 238 -6.50 -7.23 10.15
CA GLU A 238 -6.76 -7.77 8.83
C GLU A 238 -6.12 -6.93 7.73
N ILE A 239 -5.51 -7.65 6.77
CA ILE A 239 -5.18 -7.11 5.46
C ILE A 239 -6.21 -7.67 4.49
N ALA A 240 -7.04 -6.81 3.90
CA ALA A 240 -7.97 -7.26 2.90
C ALA A 240 -7.24 -7.68 1.62
N THR A 241 -7.15 -8.98 1.40
CA THR A 241 -6.61 -9.56 0.16
C THR A 241 -7.59 -9.44 -1.01
N LYS A 242 -8.86 -9.15 -0.73
CA LYS A 242 -9.92 -8.88 -1.71
C LYS A 242 -10.26 -7.40 -1.70
N ALA A 243 -10.41 -6.84 -2.91
CA ALA A 243 -10.90 -5.47 -3.05
C ALA A 243 -12.34 -5.36 -2.52
N GLN A 244 -12.60 -4.26 -1.82
CA GLN A 244 -13.91 -3.95 -1.25
C GLN A 244 -14.35 -2.56 -1.70
N LYS A 245 -15.63 -2.25 -1.58
CA LYS A 245 -16.14 -0.90 -1.85
C LYS A 245 -16.04 -0.04 -0.60
N ASP A 246 -15.45 1.13 -0.76
CA ASP A 246 -15.40 2.15 0.29
C ASP A 246 -16.70 3.01 0.34
N TYR A 247 -16.71 4.02 1.20
CA TYR A 247 -17.81 4.97 1.38
C TYR A 247 -18.14 5.78 0.10
N ARG A 248 -17.20 5.91 -0.86
CA ARG A 248 -17.40 6.54 -2.18
C ARG A 248 -17.97 5.56 -3.21
N GLY A 249 -18.04 4.25 -2.88
CA GLY A 249 -18.41 3.19 -3.81
C GLY A 249 -17.25 2.73 -4.71
N GLU A 250 -16.03 3.24 -4.48
CA GLU A 250 -14.83 2.84 -5.20
C GLU A 250 -14.25 1.52 -4.65
N TRP A 251 -13.67 0.71 -5.54
CA TRP A 251 -12.98 -0.51 -5.13
C TRP A 251 -11.61 -0.17 -4.54
N VAL A 252 -11.37 -0.56 -3.30
CA VAL A 252 -10.15 -0.27 -2.54
C VAL A 252 -9.51 -1.54 -1.99
N TRP A 253 -8.20 -1.49 -1.85
CA TRP A 253 -7.44 -2.34 -0.94
C TRP A 253 -7.39 -1.65 0.41
N LEU A 254 -7.53 -2.40 1.50
CA LEU A 254 -7.46 -1.84 2.84
C LEU A 254 -6.62 -2.71 3.78
N ALA A 255 -5.99 -2.04 4.75
CA ALA A 255 -5.35 -2.64 5.90
C ALA A 255 -5.94 -2.00 7.16
N THR A 256 -6.25 -2.79 8.15
CA THR A 256 -6.91 -2.36 9.37
C THR A 256 -6.07 -2.70 10.59
N ARG A 257 -6.17 -1.88 11.66
CA ARG A 257 -5.51 -2.11 12.94
C ARG A 257 -6.41 -1.71 14.09
N TYR A 258 -6.52 -2.58 15.07
CA TYR A 258 -7.22 -2.25 16.31
C TYR A 258 -6.30 -1.49 17.29
N LEU A 259 -6.83 -0.43 17.88
CA LEU A 259 -6.18 0.43 18.86
C LEU A 259 -6.82 0.17 20.24
N GLY A 260 -6.47 -0.97 20.84
CA GLY A 260 -7.16 -1.53 22.02
C GLY A 260 -7.17 -0.63 23.27
N ARG A 261 -6.25 0.35 23.38
CA ARG A 261 -6.24 1.29 24.51
C ARG A 261 -7.36 2.33 24.45
N MET A 262 -7.86 2.62 23.24
CA MET A 262 -8.88 3.65 22.97
C MET A 262 -10.18 3.04 22.43
N ASP A 263 -10.18 1.73 22.18
CA ASP A 263 -11.27 1.02 21.52
C ASP A 263 -11.62 1.60 20.15
N TRP A 264 -10.55 1.94 19.39
CA TRP A 264 -10.64 2.50 18.05
C TRP A 264 -10.16 1.51 16.98
N GLY A 265 -10.63 1.70 15.78
CA GLY A 265 -10.13 1.03 14.59
C GLY A 265 -9.41 2.01 13.67
N LEU A 266 -8.20 1.68 13.24
CA LEU A 266 -7.49 2.38 12.18
C LEU A 266 -7.76 1.67 10.86
N VAL A 267 -8.14 2.40 9.83
CA VAL A 267 -8.30 1.94 8.46
C VAL A 267 -7.35 2.72 7.56
N VAL A 268 -6.55 2.00 6.78
CA VAL A 268 -5.70 2.57 5.74
C VAL A 268 -6.08 1.91 4.43
N LYS A 269 -6.40 2.70 3.41
CA LYS A 269 -6.89 2.19 2.12
C LYS A 269 -6.23 2.88 0.95
N VAL A 270 -6.29 2.25 -0.23
CA VAL A 270 -5.88 2.80 -1.53
C VAL A 270 -6.79 2.25 -2.62
N ASP A 271 -7.09 3.06 -3.65
CA ASP A 271 -7.94 2.61 -4.74
C ASP A 271 -7.25 1.55 -5.60
N VAL A 272 -7.97 0.48 -5.92
CA VAL A 272 -7.51 -0.55 -6.88
C VAL A 272 -7.17 0.06 -8.23
N SER A 273 -7.90 1.11 -8.64
CA SER A 273 -7.66 1.82 -9.90
C SER A 273 -6.31 2.52 -9.97
N GLU A 274 -5.74 2.94 -8.85
CA GLU A 274 -4.40 3.53 -8.80
C GLU A 274 -3.32 2.49 -9.08
N GLU A 275 -3.45 1.32 -8.47
CA GLU A 275 -2.55 0.19 -8.74
C GLU A 275 -2.72 -0.34 -10.17
N GLY A 276 -3.95 -0.38 -10.68
CA GLY A 276 -4.24 -0.73 -12.06
C GLY A 276 -3.52 0.17 -13.08
N LYS A 277 -3.34 1.47 -12.79
CA LYS A 277 -2.57 2.39 -13.64
C LYS A 277 -1.09 2.01 -13.71
N ARG A 278 -0.49 1.55 -12.61
CA ARG A 278 0.90 1.05 -12.60
C ARG A 278 1.04 -0.21 -13.46
N ALA A 279 0.07 -1.12 -13.37
CA ALA A 279 0.02 -2.31 -14.21
C ALA A 279 -0.19 -1.97 -15.71
N LEU A 280 -0.95 -0.91 -16.03
CA LEU A 280 -1.12 -0.43 -17.41
C LEU A 280 0.19 0.08 -18.01
N VAL A 281 0.98 0.88 -17.28
CA VAL A 281 2.30 1.34 -17.72
C VAL A 281 3.24 0.16 -18.01
N LEU A 282 3.22 -0.84 -17.14
CA LEU A 282 3.99 -2.07 -17.37
C LEU A 282 3.54 -2.78 -18.65
N ARG A 283 2.21 -2.91 -18.87
CA ARG A 283 1.65 -3.53 -20.08
C ARG A 283 2.07 -2.79 -21.35
N GLU A 284 2.03 -1.46 -21.35
CA GLU A 284 2.49 -0.64 -22.48
C GLU A 284 3.97 -0.89 -22.77
N SER A 285 4.81 -0.87 -21.74
CA SER A 285 6.25 -1.16 -21.90
C SER A 285 6.53 -2.56 -22.44
N LEU A 286 5.82 -3.57 -21.94
CA LEU A 286 5.93 -4.95 -22.46
C LEU A 286 5.46 -5.06 -23.91
N PHE A 287 4.41 -4.33 -24.28
CA PHE A 287 3.91 -4.27 -25.65
C PHE A 287 4.93 -3.62 -26.61
N ASP A 288 5.54 -2.51 -26.21
CA ASP A 288 6.57 -1.82 -27.03
C ASP A 288 7.79 -2.74 -27.26
N ILE A 289 8.23 -3.45 -26.21
CA ILE A 289 9.31 -4.44 -26.32
C ILE A 289 8.89 -5.58 -27.27
N ALA A 290 7.66 -6.07 -27.15
CA ALA A 290 7.15 -7.14 -27.99
C ALA A 290 7.10 -6.71 -29.47
N VAL A 291 6.68 -5.47 -29.77
CA VAL A 291 6.69 -4.93 -31.13
C VAL A 291 8.12 -4.82 -31.68
N ALA A 292 9.06 -4.29 -30.90
CA ALA A 292 10.46 -4.16 -31.31
C ALA A 292 11.10 -5.52 -31.60
N LEU A 293 10.90 -6.50 -30.72
CA LEU A 293 11.42 -7.85 -30.89
C LEU A 293 10.73 -8.59 -32.06
N SER A 294 9.44 -8.34 -32.29
CA SER A 294 8.73 -8.89 -33.46
C SER A 294 9.32 -8.39 -34.77
N ALA A 295 9.58 -7.09 -34.85
CA ALA A 295 10.24 -6.51 -36.02
C ALA A 295 11.63 -7.11 -36.24
N PHE A 296 12.41 -7.29 -35.16
CA PHE A 296 13.73 -7.93 -35.21
C PHE A 296 13.64 -9.40 -35.66
N ALA A 297 12.66 -10.16 -35.16
CA ALA A 297 12.44 -11.55 -35.57
C ALA A 297 12.05 -11.70 -37.05
N ILE A 298 11.21 -10.78 -37.55
CA ILE A 298 10.81 -10.77 -38.98
C ILE A 298 12.02 -10.44 -39.88
N ILE A 299 12.77 -9.39 -39.54
CA ILE A 299 13.96 -8.99 -40.30
C ILE A 299 15.03 -10.11 -40.25
N GLY A 300 15.33 -10.63 -39.07
CA GLY A 300 16.29 -11.71 -38.87
C GLY A 300 15.88 -13.00 -39.59
N GLY A 301 14.61 -13.39 -39.50
CA GLY A 301 14.06 -14.55 -40.22
C GLY A 301 14.13 -14.40 -41.76
N ALA A 302 13.88 -13.19 -42.28
CA ALA A 302 14.02 -12.88 -43.68
C ALA A 302 15.48 -12.93 -44.15
N LEU A 303 16.42 -12.37 -43.38
CA LEU A 303 17.84 -12.37 -43.68
C LEU A 303 18.41 -13.79 -43.63
N LEU A 304 18.08 -14.58 -42.59
CA LEU A 304 18.49 -15.98 -42.49
C LEU A 304 17.93 -16.83 -43.63
N GLY A 305 16.67 -16.64 -43.96
CA GLY A 305 16.05 -17.32 -45.10
C GLY A 305 16.71 -16.96 -46.42
N PHE A 306 17.14 -15.72 -46.57
CA PHE A 306 17.86 -15.27 -47.76
C PHE A 306 19.29 -15.87 -47.81
N TYR A 307 19.98 -15.83 -46.68
CA TYR A 307 21.39 -16.25 -46.60
C TYR A 307 21.56 -17.78 -46.68
N LEU A 308 20.71 -18.55 -46.02
CA LEU A 308 20.81 -20.02 -45.96
C LEU A 308 20.04 -20.73 -47.07
N ALA A 309 18.80 -20.30 -47.35
CA ALA A 309 17.95 -21.04 -48.27
C ALA A 309 18.24 -20.77 -49.77
N ARG A 310 18.80 -19.56 -50.09
CA ARG A 310 19.12 -19.22 -51.48
C ARG A 310 20.23 -20.09 -52.08
N PRO A 311 21.39 -20.27 -51.45
CA PRO A 311 22.43 -21.15 -51.98
C PRO A 311 21.96 -22.60 -52.16
N ILE A 312 21.20 -23.14 -51.21
CA ILE A 312 20.62 -24.50 -51.29
C ILE A 312 19.67 -24.61 -52.49
N HIS A 313 18.87 -23.59 -52.75
CA HIS A 313 17.97 -23.58 -53.90
C HIS A 313 18.76 -23.52 -55.21
N GLU A 314 19.83 -22.72 -55.29
CA GLU A 314 20.72 -22.63 -56.47
C GLU A 314 21.37 -23.98 -56.77
N LEU A 315 21.84 -24.71 -55.74
CA LEU A 315 22.34 -26.11 -55.90
C LEU A 315 21.25 -27.05 -56.41
N ALA A 316 20.03 -26.98 -55.87
CA ALA A 316 18.93 -27.84 -56.33
C ALA A 316 18.57 -27.56 -57.78
N VAL A 317 18.61 -26.30 -58.23
CA VAL A 317 18.38 -25.92 -59.63
C VAL A 317 19.47 -26.47 -60.55
N VAL A 318 20.74 -26.43 -60.17
CA VAL A 318 21.83 -27.02 -60.93
C VAL A 318 21.61 -28.53 -61.15
N VAL A 319 21.26 -29.25 -60.10
CA VAL A 319 20.95 -30.71 -60.16
C VAL A 319 19.75 -31.00 -61.05
N GLU A 320 18.68 -30.18 -60.95
CA GLU A 320 17.46 -30.33 -61.77
C GLU A 320 17.75 -30.13 -63.27
N ARG A 321 18.50 -29.07 -63.61
CA ARG A 321 18.88 -28.79 -64.99
C ARG A 321 19.75 -29.86 -65.60
N MET A 322 20.68 -30.39 -64.80
CA MET A 322 21.47 -31.55 -65.24
C MET A 322 20.62 -32.81 -65.48
N ARG A 323 19.62 -33.06 -64.64
CA ARG A 323 18.69 -34.18 -64.85
C ARG A 323 17.94 -34.07 -66.22
N HIS A 324 17.74 -32.85 -66.66
CA HIS A 324 17.11 -32.56 -67.97
C HIS A 324 18.09 -32.58 -69.13
N GLY A 325 19.37 -32.96 -68.91
CA GLY A 325 20.34 -33.19 -69.96
C GLY A 325 21.21 -31.96 -70.33
N GLU A 326 21.16 -30.93 -69.50
CA GLU A 326 22.07 -29.78 -69.68
C GLU A 326 23.47 -30.15 -69.16
N SER A 327 24.50 -29.96 -69.97
CA SER A 327 25.91 -30.24 -69.61
C SER A 327 26.69 -28.91 -69.44
N GLY A 328 27.79 -28.97 -68.68
CA GLY A 328 28.68 -27.81 -68.41
C GLY A 328 28.19 -26.89 -67.32
N LEU A 329 27.19 -27.29 -66.55
CA LEU A 329 26.72 -26.54 -65.42
C LEU A 329 27.66 -26.68 -64.20
N ARG A 330 27.84 -25.61 -63.41
CA ARG A 330 28.59 -25.63 -62.17
C ARG A 330 27.81 -24.87 -61.12
N ALA A 331 27.88 -25.34 -59.89
CA ALA A 331 27.41 -24.63 -58.70
C ALA A 331 28.41 -23.50 -58.36
N GLU A 332 27.88 -22.35 -58.02
CA GLU A 332 28.72 -21.25 -57.57
C GLU A 332 29.19 -21.53 -56.13
N VAL A 333 30.51 -21.57 -55.91
CA VAL A 333 31.13 -21.75 -54.58
C VAL A 333 31.27 -20.38 -53.96
N LYS A 334 30.54 -20.15 -52.87
CA LYS A 334 30.56 -18.87 -52.10
C LYS A 334 30.78 -19.14 -50.62
N GLY A 335 31.80 -18.55 -50.01
CA GLY A 335 32.10 -18.68 -48.58
C GLY A 335 32.99 -19.88 -48.27
N ASP A 336 33.14 -20.18 -46.98
CA ASP A 336 33.98 -21.24 -46.43
C ASP A 336 33.17 -22.18 -45.51
N ASP A 337 31.86 -22.23 -45.68
CA ASP A 337 30.91 -23.02 -44.87
C ASP A 337 30.58 -24.38 -45.51
N GLU A 338 29.73 -25.15 -44.85
CA GLU A 338 29.28 -26.48 -45.32
C GLU A 338 28.58 -26.40 -46.69
N ILE A 339 27.98 -25.25 -47.01
CA ILE A 339 27.30 -25.03 -48.28
C ILE A 339 28.35 -24.83 -49.42
N ALA A 340 29.41 -24.12 -49.13
CA ALA A 340 30.56 -23.98 -50.07
C ALA A 340 31.20 -25.37 -50.33
N TYR A 341 31.43 -26.17 -49.29
CA TYR A 341 31.95 -27.53 -49.42
C TYR A 341 31.00 -28.43 -50.25
N LEU A 342 29.67 -28.34 -50.03
CA LEU A 342 28.70 -29.08 -50.82
C LEU A 342 28.74 -28.65 -52.30
N SER A 343 28.90 -27.35 -52.57
CA SER A 343 29.02 -26.82 -53.93
C SER A 343 30.28 -27.35 -54.66
N GLU A 344 31.43 -27.40 -53.97
CA GLU A 344 32.63 -27.99 -54.50
C GLU A 344 32.50 -29.48 -54.77
N SER A 345 31.96 -30.23 -53.79
CA SER A 345 31.73 -31.69 -53.97
C SER A 345 30.77 -32.00 -55.10
N LEU A 346 29.74 -31.18 -55.27
CA LEU A 346 28.86 -31.29 -56.42
C LEU A 346 29.59 -31.03 -57.73
N ASN A 347 30.42 -29.98 -57.82
CA ASN A 347 31.15 -29.65 -59.01
C ASN A 347 32.14 -30.76 -59.39
N GLU A 348 32.87 -31.36 -58.43
CA GLU A 348 33.75 -32.51 -58.64
C GLU A 348 32.96 -33.71 -59.17
N PHE A 349 31.79 -34.02 -58.59
CA PHE A 349 30.94 -35.10 -59.06
C PHE A 349 30.50 -34.87 -60.49
N LEU A 350 30.11 -33.64 -60.86
CA LEU A 350 29.69 -33.27 -62.21
C LEU A 350 30.86 -33.44 -63.22
N GLU A 351 32.05 -33.08 -62.86
CA GLU A 351 33.25 -33.24 -63.69
C GLU A 351 33.52 -34.73 -63.99
N HIS A 352 33.41 -35.57 -62.94
CA HIS A 352 33.54 -37.01 -63.12
C HIS A 352 32.50 -37.58 -64.06
N LEU A 353 31.26 -37.21 -63.96
CA LEU A 353 30.18 -37.67 -64.87
C LEU A 353 30.40 -37.25 -66.33
N GLU A 354 30.85 -36.02 -66.52
CA GLU A 354 31.15 -35.53 -67.87
C GLU A 354 32.32 -36.27 -68.50
N GLN A 355 33.29 -36.62 -67.67
CA GLN A 355 34.46 -37.41 -68.13
C GLN A 355 34.09 -38.82 -68.50
N GLU A 356 33.28 -39.49 -67.67
CA GLU A 356 32.73 -40.81 -68.01
C GLU A 356 31.89 -40.86 -69.31
N GLN A 357 31.10 -39.82 -69.55
CA GLN A 357 30.32 -39.68 -70.79
C GLN A 357 31.20 -39.44 -72.01
N ARG A 358 32.29 -38.68 -71.87
CA ARG A 358 33.26 -38.47 -72.97
C ARG A 358 33.99 -39.77 -73.30
N ASP A 359 34.40 -40.53 -72.31
CA ASP A 359 35.10 -41.82 -72.46
C ASP A 359 34.20 -42.94 -73.09
N LYS A 360 32.88 -42.87 -72.89
CA LYS A 360 31.91 -43.76 -73.48
C LYS A 360 31.54 -43.44 -74.94
N ASN A 361 31.77 -42.20 -75.35
CA ASN A 361 31.44 -41.66 -76.68
C ASN A 361 32.71 -41.56 -77.60
N ALA A 362 33.92 -41.85 -77.08
CA ALA A 362 35.15 -41.97 -77.82
C ALA A 362 35.46 -43.44 -78.14
#